data_edfc0cb328ccc1b4a05c87159b780dd1
#
_entry.id   edfc0cb328ccc1b4a05c87159b780dd1
#
_cell.length_a   1.000
_cell.length_b   1.000
_cell.length_c   1.000
_cell.angle_alpha   90.00
_cell.angle_beta   90.00
_cell.angle_gamma   90.00
#
_symmetry.space_group_name_H-M   'P 1'
#
loop_
_entity.id
_entity.type
_entity.pdbx_description
1 polymer ?
#
loop_
_entity_poly.entity_id
_entity_poly.type
_entity_poly.pdbx_seq_one_letter_code
_entity_poly.pdbx_strand_id
1 'polypeptide(L)'
;IGQQVGTRIFDCSVKNSSFSVKTKEYGGGFAGISRDAEIRGLLSDVGVELIRVMQPQSLLLNCNLTECNVTISGENYQGGIVGAQTNSYAVNCEASGSISVNATGSYAGGVSGISTVGWITNLGSKEVKDASLLSTVKELLTDLLSSDSEKAGMLLSLVGIAPSAILGCNLNCTSITVSADKSYVGGILGGGDGVYIAESSAEYLKKLSYWKYGALEAGSISQKNNVIKGLQSVKSGENRAGGVAGSVTTANVTGLLNNTLGVGQFLGFTVHNVTVDGGYTIEARGNYAGGAIGEAVGGDVQTVTLNQLKSVTAQNRVGGFVGCAGPGDLVGGNGLTLNLLGLNNLLKVENLLSVAKGVRVTIKDAHVNGIPDDFTVKATGSNENGEVVDYVAGGFIGKSNSCEINSSDVTSLKEVSANDTDGFAGGFVGSSQTGGLADVANEADIKGLLNVNGLLGAITYLIPSYTKCTVSYINEGGVSADTAGGFAGNFQSGKVNNQDLVADNYYSVYNLDHVNGQSYAGGFGGNVYSGALADASKGISILGNIDGLNINIGELLNLVNAYVPTIEYAGVKSDNGFTVTAN
;
A
#
# COMPACT_ATOMS: atom_id res chain seq x y z
N ILE A 1 10.33 -26.64 -7.34
CA ILE A 1 9.02 -26.99 -7.91
C ILE A 1 8.68 -25.96 -8.98
N GLY A 2 8.39 -26.40 -10.22
CA GLY A 2 8.00 -25.45 -11.28
C GLY A 2 6.62 -24.81 -11.01
N GLN A 3 5.64 -25.64 -10.69
CA GLN A 3 4.27 -25.19 -10.41
C GLN A 3 3.67 -25.95 -9.24
N GLN A 4 3.05 -25.21 -8.33
CA GLN A 4 2.26 -25.69 -7.22
C GLN A 4 0.81 -25.22 -7.41
N VAL A 5 -0.15 -26.15 -7.40
CA VAL A 5 -1.57 -25.87 -7.65
C VAL A 5 -2.43 -26.58 -6.61
N GLY A 6 -3.10 -25.83 -5.74
CA GLY A 6 -3.97 -26.33 -4.68
C GLY A 6 -3.29 -27.35 -3.75
N THR A 7 -1.99 -27.21 -3.55
CA THR A 7 -1.18 -28.18 -2.81
C THR A 7 -0.54 -27.55 -1.58
N ARG A 8 -0.08 -28.37 -0.66
CA ARG A 8 0.56 -27.96 0.59
C ARG A 8 1.93 -28.61 0.68
N ILE A 9 2.93 -27.78 0.97
CA ILE A 9 4.32 -28.21 1.12
C ILE A 9 4.77 -27.75 2.50
N PHE A 10 5.19 -28.70 3.33
CA PHE A 10 5.55 -28.47 4.72
C PHE A 10 6.97 -28.93 5.01
N ASP A 11 7.67 -28.19 5.85
CA ASP A 11 8.93 -28.56 6.49
C ASP A 11 10.01 -29.03 5.49
N CYS A 12 10.01 -28.44 4.30
CA CYS A 12 10.99 -28.76 3.26
C CYS A 12 12.22 -27.86 3.37
N SER A 13 13.40 -28.39 3.15
CA SER A 13 14.62 -27.61 3.17
C SER A 13 15.63 -27.98 2.08
N VAL A 14 16.34 -26.96 1.61
CA VAL A 14 17.57 -27.08 0.82
C VAL A 14 18.70 -26.52 1.69
N LYS A 15 19.81 -27.24 1.79
CA LYS A 15 20.94 -26.86 2.68
C LYS A 15 22.27 -26.88 1.96
N ASN A 16 23.17 -25.96 2.32
CA ASN A 16 24.55 -25.90 1.90
C ASN A 16 24.72 -26.02 0.38
N SER A 17 23.88 -25.29 -0.37
CA SER A 17 23.79 -25.46 -1.83
C SER A 17 23.94 -24.13 -2.55
N SER A 18 24.61 -24.18 -3.69
CA SER A 18 24.59 -23.07 -4.65
C SER A 18 23.83 -23.51 -5.88
N PHE A 19 22.75 -22.78 -6.22
CA PHE A 19 21.96 -23.10 -7.39
C PHE A 19 21.42 -21.86 -8.10
N SER A 20 21.16 -22.03 -9.38
CA SER A 20 20.60 -20.98 -10.23
C SER A 20 19.32 -21.49 -10.88
N VAL A 21 18.28 -20.67 -10.79
CA VAL A 21 17.02 -20.87 -11.50
C VAL A 21 16.96 -19.88 -12.65
N LYS A 22 16.90 -20.40 -13.87
CA LYS A 22 16.71 -19.59 -15.08
C LYS A 22 15.39 -19.95 -15.73
N THR A 23 14.51 -18.97 -15.87
CA THR A 23 13.16 -19.18 -16.42
C THR A 23 12.81 -18.08 -17.42
N LYS A 24 11.81 -18.33 -18.24
CA LYS A 24 11.25 -17.25 -19.03
C LYS A 24 10.35 -16.37 -18.17
N GLU A 25 9.45 -16.96 -17.37
CA GLU A 25 8.42 -16.18 -16.67
C GLU A 25 8.46 -16.31 -15.15
N TYR A 26 8.34 -17.52 -14.61
CA TYR A 26 8.12 -17.72 -13.19
C TYR A 26 9.31 -18.42 -12.55
N GLY A 27 10.12 -17.69 -11.81
CA GLY A 27 11.29 -18.22 -11.12
C GLY A 27 11.22 -18.07 -9.61
N GLY A 28 11.47 -19.14 -8.87
CA GLY A 28 11.50 -19.12 -7.41
C GLY A 28 12.40 -20.22 -6.84
N GLY A 29 12.98 -19.94 -5.65
CA GLY A 29 13.86 -20.88 -4.98
C GLY A 29 13.15 -22.16 -4.55
N PHE A 30 11.88 -22.08 -4.17
CA PHE A 30 11.02 -23.23 -3.87
C PHE A 30 10.00 -23.50 -4.96
N ALA A 31 9.28 -22.48 -5.43
CA ALA A 31 8.25 -22.65 -6.44
C ALA A 31 8.30 -21.54 -7.48
N GLY A 32 8.20 -21.89 -8.76
CA GLY A 32 8.05 -20.90 -9.83
C GLY A 32 6.71 -20.19 -9.73
N ILE A 33 5.60 -20.94 -9.64
CA ILE A 33 4.26 -20.43 -9.41
C ILE A 33 3.56 -21.24 -8.32
N SER A 34 2.84 -20.55 -7.43
CA SER A 34 2.01 -21.14 -6.39
C SER A 34 0.60 -20.53 -6.47
N ARG A 35 -0.38 -21.34 -6.78
CA ARG A 35 -1.75 -20.87 -6.98
C ARG A 35 -2.78 -21.85 -6.46
N ASP A 36 -4.02 -21.39 -6.31
CA ASP A 36 -5.17 -22.26 -6.03
C ASP A 36 -5.43 -23.28 -7.14
N ALA A 37 -6.12 -24.33 -6.79
CA ALA A 37 -6.64 -25.32 -7.74
C ALA A 37 -8.09 -25.01 -8.10
N GLU A 38 -8.40 -25.08 -9.36
CA GLU A 38 -9.77 -25.06 -9.85
C GLU A 38 -10.39 -26.46 -9.68
N ILE A 39 -11.23 -26.65 -8.66
CA ILE A 39 -12.05 -27.85 -8.56
C ILE A 39 -13.28 -27.64 -9.43
N ARG A 40 -13.31 -28.26 -10.59
CA ARG A 40 -14.54 -28.33 -11.40
C ARG A 40 -15.57 -29.16 -10.65
N GLY A 41 -16.71 -28.54 -10.37
CA GLY A 41 -17.69 -29.11 -9.46
C GLY A 41 -18.28 -30.43 -9.91
N LEU A 42 -18.66 -31.24 -8.92
CA LEU A 42 -19.39 -32.52 -9.08
C LEU A 42 -20.70 -32.41 -9.88
N LEU A 43 -21.15 -31.19 -10.17
CA LEU A 43 -22.42 -30.90 -10.84
C LEU A 43 -22.27 -30.45 -12.30
N SER A 44 -21.04 -30.41 -12.84
CA SER A 44 -20.80 -30.07 -14.25
C SER A 44 -21.47 -31.06 -15.22
N ASP A 45 -21.61 -32.33 -14.79
CA ASP A 45 -22.21 -33.39 -15.59
C ASP A 45 -23.76 -33.34 -15.65
N VAL A 46 -24.37 -32.50 -14.81
CA VAL A 46 -25.84 -32.32 -14.74
C VAL A 46 -26.29 -31.01 -15.39
N GLY A 47 -25.39 -30.30 -16.10
CA GLY A 47 -25.71 -29.05 -16.79
C GLY A 47 -25.88 -27.84 -15.89
N VAL A 48 -25.62 -27.97 -14.60
CA VAL A 48 -25.65 -26.90 -13.59
C VAL A 48 -24.24 -26.42 -13.33
N GLU A 49 -23.67 -25.56 -14.17
CA GLU A 49 -22.38 -24.88 -13.95
C GLU A 49 -22.44 -23.86 -12.80
N LEU A 50 -23.28 -24.08 -11.83
CA LEU A 50 -23.74 -23.04 -10.91
C LEU A 50 -22.81 -22.78 -9.73
N ILE A 51 -21.94 -23.71 -9.39
CA ILE A 51 -21.04 -23.53 -8.25
C ILE A 51 -19.70 -24.18 -8.58
N ARG A 52 -18.72 -23.39 -8.97
CA ARG A 52 -17.31 -23.81 -8.84
C ARG A 52 -16.99 -23.82 -7.35
N VAL A 53 -17.22 -24.96 -6.72
CA VAL A 53 -17.06 -25.13 -5.28
C VAL A 53 -15.59 -25.09 -4.94
N MET A 54 -15.20 -24.11 -4.11
CA MET A 54 -13.96 -24.03 -3.35
C MET A 54 -12.67 -24.33 -4.13
N GLN A 55 -11.89 -23.29 -4.32
CA GLN A 55 -10.54 -23.44 -4.82
C GLN A 55 -9.59 -23.71 -3.64
N PRO A 56 -9.02 -24.91 -3.51
CA PRO A 56 -8.04 -25.17 -2.46
C PRO A 56 -6.81 -24.31 -2.68
N GLN A 57 -6.46 -23.57 -1.64
CA GLN A 57 -5.33 -22.65 -1.62
C GLN A 57 -4.02 -23.43 -1.56
N SER A 58 -2.98 -22.91 -2.19
CA SER A 58 -1.64 -23.44 -2.03
C SER A 58 -0.94 -22.87 -0.81
N LEU A 59 -0.13 -23.69 -0.16
CA LEU A 59 0.61 -23.33 1.05
C LEU A 59 2.06 -23.83 0.98
N LEU A 60 3.00 -22.91 1.22
CA LEU A 60 4.37 -23.20 1.59
C LEU A 60 4.52 -22.88 3.08
N LEU A 61 4.82 -23.86 3.93
CA LEU A 61 5.00 -23.68 5.37
C LEU A 61 6.34 -24.24 5.83
N ASN A 62 7.13 -23.41 6.54
CA ASN A 62 8.46 -23.78 7.03
C ASN A 62 9.40 -24.28 5.91
N CYS A 63 9.32 -23.69 4.71
CA CYS A 63 10.17 -24.08 3.60
C CYS A 63 11.47 -23.23 3.61
N ASN A 64 12.62 -23.89 3.83
CA ASN A 64 13.85 -23.20 4.22
C ASN A 64 15.00 -23.40 3.24
N LEU A 65 15.71 -22.32 2.90
CA LEU A 65 16.96 -22.29 2.15
C LEU A 65 18.11 -21.96 3.12
N THR A 66 18.74 -22.98 3.70
CA THR A 66 19.75 -22.79 4.75
C THR A 66 21.16 -22.80 4.19
N GLU A 67 21.93 -21.74 4.40
CA GLU A 67 23.30 -21.58 3.91
C GLU A 67 23.39 -21.79 2.37
N CYS A 68 22.40 -21.22 1.65
CA CYS A 68 22.29 -21.36 0.21
C CYS A 68 22.70 -20.08 -0.51
N ASN A 69 23.41 -20.24 -1.64
CA ASN A 69 23.64 -19.15 -2.58
C ASN A 69 22.66 -19.31 -3.75
N VAL A 70 21.66 -18.46 -3.79
CA VAL A 70 20.53 -18.56 -4.70
C VAL A 70 20.58 -17.45 -5.73
N THR A 71 20.56 -17.81 -7.00
CA THR A 71 20.43 -16.86 -8.11
C THR A 71 19.16 -17.18 -8.91
N ILE A 72 18.22 -16.26 -8.95
CA ILE A 72 16.98 -16.37 -9.71
C ILE A 72 17.02 -15.35 -10.84
N SER A 73 16.81 -15.79 -12.07
CA SER A 73 16.82 -14.91 -13.24
C SER A 73 15.79 -15.32 -14.29
N GLY A 74 15.16 -14.33 -14.93
CA GLY A 74 14.16 -14.56 -15.98
C GLY A 74 13.56 -13.28 -16.49
N GLU A 75 12.51 -13.38 -17.28
CA GLU A 75 11.86 -12.19 -17.85
C GLU A 75 10.96 -11.52 -16.80
N ASN A 76 9.97 -12.22 -16.25
CA ASN A 76 9.02 -11.66 -15.29
C ASN A 76 8.84 -12.59 -14.08
N TYR A 77 8.28 -12.06 -13.01
CA TYR A 77 7.84 -12.81 -11.83
C TYR A 77 8.92 -13.66 -11.17
N GLN A 78 9.99 -12.98 -10.77
CA GLN A 78 11.13 -13.63 -10.11
C GLN A 78 11.09 -13.39 -8.60
N GLY A 79 11.15 -14.47 -7.80
CA GLY A 79 11.15 -14.39 -6.34
C GLY A 79 12.18 -15.30 -5.68
N GLY A 80 12.78 -14.86 -4.58
CA GLY A 80 13.77 -15.67 -3.87
C GLY A 80 13.19 -16.98 -3.32
N ILE A 81 11.91 -16.99 -2.97
CA ILE A 81 11.17 -18.17 -2.50
C ILE A 81 10.14 -18.62 -3.54
N VAL A 82 9.28 -17.72 -4.04
CA VAL A 82 8.23 -18.03 -4.99
C VAL A 82 8.15 -16.95 -6.09
N GLY A 83 8.09 -17.34 -7.35
CA GLY A 83 8.01 -16.38 -8.46
C GLY A 83 6.67 -15.64 -8.49
N ALA A 84 5.56 -16.37 -8.48
CA ALA A 84 4.21 -15.80 -8.46
C ALA A 84 3.27 -16.53 -7.51
N GLN A 85 2.43 -15.78 -6.81
CA GLN A 85 1.40 -16.27 -5.91
C GLN A 85 0.02 -15.78 -6.35
N THR A 86 -0.96 -16.67 -6.36
CA THR A 86 -2.38 -16.32 -6.51
C THR A 86 -3.19 -17.17 -5.54
N ASN A 87 -3.90 -16.52 -4.61
CA ASN A 87 -4.61 -17.23 -3.53
C ASN A 87 -3.72 -18.29 -2.86
N SER A 88 -2.52 -17.89 -2.51
CA SER A 88 -1.46 -18.77 -2.03
C SER A 88 -0.68 -18.12 -0.89
N TYR A 89 -0.17 -18.95 0.01
CA TYR A 89 0.50 -18.51 1.23
C TYR A 89 1.92 -19.02 1.30
N ALA A 90 2.84 -18.12 1.63
CA ALA A 90 4.18 -18.45 2.11
C ALA A 90 4.24 -18.10 3.61
N VAL A 91 4.40 -19.11 4.46
CA VAL A 91 4.33 -18.95 5.92
C VAL A 91 5.61 -19.50 6.54
N ASN A 92 6.26 -18.69 7.38
CA ASN A 92 7.49 -19.05 8.09
C ASN A 92 8.59 -19.64 7.18
N CYS A 93 8.64 -19.19 5.92
CA CYS A 93 9.73 -19.58 5.02
C CYS A 93 10.99 -18.77 5.34
N GLU A 94 12.14 -19.43 5.38
CA GLU A 94 13.40 -18.82 5.77
C GLU A 94 14.47 -19.00 4.70
N ALA A 95 15.36 -18.02 4.59
CA ALA A 95 16.56 -18.16 3.77
C ALA A 95 17.79 -17.59 4.50
N SER A 96 18.93 -18.27 4.35
CA SER A 96 20.24 -17.79 4.77
C SER A 96 21.29 -18.10 3.70
N GLY A 97 22.41 -17.39 3.72
CA GLY A 97 23.44 -17.39 2.68
C GLY A 97 23.34 -16.14 1.82
N SER A 98 23.13 -16.26 0.51
CA SER A 98 22.93 -15.11 -0.38
C SER A 98 21.76 -15.31 -1.34
N ILE A 99 21.04 -14.22 -1.65
CA ILE A 99 19.95 -14.21 -2.63
C ILE A 99 20.21 -13.10 -3.66
N SER A 100 20.19 -13.47 -4.93
CA SER A 100 20.21 -12.54 -6.05
C SER A 100 19.01 -12.82 -6.96
N VAL A 101 18.12 -11.84 -7.07
CA VAL A 101 16.92 -11.93 -7.93
C VAL A 101 17.02 -10.89 -9.02
N ASN A 102 16.93 -11.31 -10.27
CA ASN A 102 17.01 -10.44 -11.43
C ASN A 102 15.93 -10.76 -12.46
N ALA A 103 15.03 -9.82 -12.72
CA ALA A 103 14.07 -9.89 -13.81
C ALA A 103 14.49 -8.97 -14.95
N THR A 104 14.58 -9.48 -16.17
CA THR A 104 14.80 -8.64 -17.37
C THR A 104 13.53 -7.92 -17.83
N GLY A 105 12.40 -8.26 -17.28
CA GLY A 105 11.11 -7.56 -17.40
C GLY A 105 10.72 -6.93 -16.06
N SER A 106 9.58 -7.35 -15.51
CA SER A 106 8.98 -6.79 -14.30
C SER A 106 8.78 -7.83 -13.19
N TYR A 107 8.55 -7.36 -11.98
CA TYR A 107 8.20 -8.13 -10.79
C TYR A 107 9.34 -8.99 -10.24
N ALA A 108 10.21 -8.35 -9.48
CA ALA A 108 11.26 -9.03 -8.72
C ALA A 108 11.07 -8.79 -7.21
N GLY A 109 11.14 -9.87 -6.41
CA GLY A 109 11.00 -9.80 -4.96
C GLY A 109 11.92 -10.78 -4.23
N GLY A 110 12.40 -10.39 -3.05
CA GLY A 110 13.24 -11.29 -2.24
C GLY A 110 12.51 -12.53 -1.75
N VAL A 111 11.19 -12.44 -1.53
CA VAL A 111 10.32 -13.59 -1.24
C VAL A 111 9.46 -13.93 -2.46
N SER A 112 8.67 -12.98 -2.97
CA SER A 112 7.76 -13.20 -4.10
C SER A 112 7.88 -12.10 -5.15
N GLY A 113 7.90 -12.49 -6.43
CA GLY A 113 7.87 -11.54 -7.55
C GLY A 113 6.54 -10.81 -7.64
N ILE A 114 5.42 -11.55 -7.62
CA ILE A 114 4.06 -11.01 -7.60
C ILE A 114 3.17 -11.81 -6.67
N SER A 115 2.23 -11.14 -6.01
CA SER A 115 1.20 -11.78 -5.18
C SER A 115 -0.15 -11.14 -5.43
N THR A 116 -1.11 -11.93 -5.89
CA THR A 116 -2.45 -11.46 -6.26
C THR A 116 -3.54 -12.23 -5.52
N VAL A 117 -4.71 -11.61 -5.44
CA VAL A 117 -5.89 -12.29 -4.91
C VAL A 117 -6.35 -13.41 -5.85
N GLY A 118 -7.02 -14.40 -5.28
CA GLY A 118 -7.74 -15.42 -6.01
C GLY A 118 -9.18 -15.50 -5.55
N TRP A 119 -9.94 -16.42 -6.12
CA TRP A 119 -11.32 -16.64 -5.78
C TRP A 119 -11.49 -17.88 -4.88
N ILE A 120 -12.26 -17.78 -3.81
CA ILE A 120 -12.65 -18.96 -3.01
C ILE A 120 -13.73 -19.73 -3.76
N THR A 121 -14.66 -19.00 -4.40
CA THR A 121 -15.69 -19.57 -5.25
C THR A 121 -15.79 -18.75 -6.52
N ASN A 122 -15.66 -19.37 -7.66
CA ASN A 122 -15.97 -18.75 -8.94
C ASN A 122 -17.38 -19.17 -9.34
N LEU A 123 -18.36 -18.29 -9.13
CA LEU A 123 -19.70 -18.43 -9.69
C LEU A 123 -19.57 -18.14 -11.19
N GLY A 124 -19.42 -19.15 -12.01
CA GLY A 124 -19.01 -19.10 -13.42
C GLY A 124 -19.52 -17.92 -14.25
N SER A 125 -18.77 -17.56 -15.27
CA SER A 125 -19.00 -16.41 -16.16
C SER A 125 -20.24 -16.50 -17.07
N LYS A 126 -21.06 -17.54 -16.98
CA LYS A 126 -22.33 -17.63 -17.71
C LYS A 126 -23.45 -16.92 -16.96
N GLU A 127 -24.20 -16.11 -17.67
CA GLU A 127 -25.44 -15.50 -17.18
C GLU A 127 -26.28 -16.55 -16.44
N VAL A 128 -26.54 -16.33 -15.15
CA VAL A 128 -27.50 -17.12 -14.40
C VAL A 128 -28.88 -16.81 -14.97
N LYS A 129 -29.34 -17.68 -15.86
CA LYS A 129 -30.65 -17.52 -16.53
C LYS A 129 -31.84 -17.92 -15.66
N ASP A 130 -31.58 -18.52 -14.51
CA ASP A 130 -32.64 -18.97 -13.60
C ASP A 130 -32.91 -17.91 -12.53
N ALA A 131 -33.99 -17.14 -12.76
CA ALA A 131 -34.45 -16.07 -11.87
C ALA A 131 -34.81 -16.57 -10.45
N SER A 132 -35.14 -17.87 -10.28
CA SER A 132 -35.53 -18.44 -8.99
C SER A 132 -34.31 -18.65 -8.09
N LEU A 133 -33.20 -19.09 -8.65
CA LEU A 133 -31.96 -19.25 -7.90
C LEU A 133 -31.33 -17.89 -7.53
N LEU A 134 -31.45 -16.91 -8.43
CA LEU A 134 -31.00 -15.56 -8.18
C LEU A 134 -31.81 -14.90 -7.05
N SER A 135 -33.12 -15.14 -6.98
CA SER A 135 -33.97 -14.63 -5.89
C SER A 135 -33.60 -15.29 -4.56
N THR A 136 -33.33 -16.58 -4.53
CA THR A 136 -32.95 -17.30 -3.32
C THR A 136 -31.59 -16.86 -2.79
N VAL A 137 -30.60 -16.68 -3.67
CA VAL A 137 -29.28 -16.13 -3.28
C VAL A 137 -29.43 -14.69 -2.80
N LYS A 138 -30.27 -13.88 -3.45
CA LYS A 138 -30.55 -12.49 -3.06
C LYS A 138 -31.26 -12.41 -1.70
N GLU A 139 -32.24 -13.26 -1.44
CA GLU A 139 -32.93 -13.34 -0.13
C GLU A 139 -31.98 -13.77 0.97
N LEU A 140 -31.16 -14.80 0.75
CA LEU A 140 -30.15 -15.27 1.70
C LEU A 140 -29.12 -14.19 2.00
N LEU A 141 -28.68 -13.44 1.00
CA LEU A 141 -27.77 -12.30 1.14
C LEU A 141 -28.43 -11.14 1.89
N THR A 142 -29.70 -10.85 1.60
CA THR A 142 -30.43 -9.74 2.24
C THR A 142 -30.68 -10.04 3.71
N ASP A 143 -31.08 -11.24 4.07
CA ASP A 143 -31.30 -11.66 5.45
C ASP A 143 -29.99 -11.69 6.27
N LEU A 144 -28.89 -12.12 5.66
CA LEU A 144 -27.60 -12.19 6.31
C LEU A 144 -26.94 -10.82 6.52
N LEU A 145 -27.08 -9.92 5.55
CA LEU A 145 -26.54 -8.56 5.62
C LEU A 145 -27.35 -7.62 6.53
N SER A 146 -28.62 -7.95 6.78
CA SER A 146 -29.50 -7.12 7.60
C SER A 146 -29.33 -7.33 9.12
N SER A 147 -28.70 -8.41 9.56
CA SER A 147 -28.80 -8.84 10.96
C SER A 147 -27.51 -8.76 11.78
N ASP A 148 -26.29 -8.69 11.17
CA ASP A 148 -25.06 -8.73 11.97
C ASP A 148 -23.81 -8.48 11.11
N SER A 149 -22.93 -7.58 11.55
CA SER A 149 -21.68 -7.28 10.85
C SER A 149 -20.70 -8.48 10.75
N GLU A 150 -20.74 -9.37 11.74
CA GLU A 150 -19.94 -10.62 11.74
C GLU A 150 -20.44 -11.61 10.68
N LYS A 151 -21.76 -11.71 10.52
CA LYS A 151 -22.38 -12.58 9.52
C LYS A 151 -22.20 -12.05 8.10
N ALA A 152 -22.22 -10.73 7.93
CA ALA A 152 -21.90 -10.10 6.64
C ALA A 152 -20.44 -10.39 6.23
N GLY A 153 -19.50 -10.29 7.17
CA GLY A 153 -18.11 -10.70 6.97
C GLY A 153 -17.97 -12.18 6.60
N MET A 154 -18.80 -13.04 7.22
CA MET A 154 -18.83 -14.49 6.98
C MET A 154 -19.38 -14.85 5.60
N LEU A 155 -20.39 -14.15 5.10
CA LEU A 155 -20.96 -14.37 3.77
C LEU A 155 -20.05 -13.83 2.67
N LEU A 156 -19.48 -12.65 2.87
CA LEU A 156 -18.49 -12.07 1.98
C LEU A 156 -17.30 -13.03 1.83
N SER A 157 -16.97 -13.80 2.86
CA SER A 157 -15.93 -14.83 2.80
C SER A 157 -16.35 -16.10 2.09
N LEU A 158 -17.63 -16.46 2.07
CA LEU A 158 -18.15 -17.62 1.34
C LEU A 158 -18.20 -17.41 -0.18
N VAL A 159 -18.43 -16.17 -0.61
CA VAL A 159 -18.45 -15.75 -2.03
C VAL A 159 -17.14 -15.06 -2.40
N GLY A 160 -16.18 -15.01 -1.48
CA GLY A 160 -15.19 -14.00 -1.37
C GLY A 160 -13.89 -14.26 -2.12
N ILE A 161 -13.15 -13.20 -2.15
CA ILE A 161 -11.78 -13.09 -2.59
C ILE A 161 -10.90 -13.62 -1.48
N ALA A 162 -9.91 -14.40 -1.85
CA ALA A 162 -8.86 -14.80 -0.94
C ALA A 162 -7.58 -14.04 -1.26
N PRO A 163 -7.00 -13.35 -0.28
CA PRO A 163 -5.70 -12.72 -0.43
C PRO A 163 -4.62 -13.77 -0.60
N SER A 164 -3.55 -13.41 -1.31
CA SER A 164 -2.27 -14.08 -1.12
C SER A 164 -1.56 -13.50 0.09
N ALA A 165 -0.72 -14.28 0.74
CA ALA A 165 -0.02 -13.83 1.93
C ALA A 165 1.44 -14.28 2.02
N ILE A 166 2.24 -13.41 2.62
CA ILE A 166 3.63 -13.64 3.03
C ILE A 166 3.68 -13.39 4.53
N LEU A 167 3.67 -14.46 5.32
CA LEU A 167 3.54 -14.39 6.77
C LEU A 167 4.78 -14.95 7.48
N GLY A 168 5.43 -14.11 8.29
CA GLY A 168 6.54 -14.54 9.13
C GLY A 168 7.75 -15.07 8.37
N CYS A 169 7.96 -14.65 7.13
CA CYS A 169 9.09 -15.06 6.31
C CYS A 169 10.37 -14.30 6.70
N ASN A 170 11.49 -15.03 6.86
CA ASN A 170 12.75 -14.49 7.32
C ASN A 170 13.87 -14.72 6.30
N LEU A 171 14.38 -13.63 5.73
CA LEU A 171 15.58 -13.64 4.90
C LEU A 171 16.76 -13.13 5.75
N ASN A 172 17.47 -14.04 6.39
CA ASN A 172 18.65 -13.73 7.21
C ASN A 172 19.93 -14.04 6.42
N CYS A 173 20.16 -13.28 5.37
CA CYS A 173 21.23 -13.50 4.40
C CYS A 173 22.45 -12.59 4.65
N THR A 174 23.59 -12.98 4.13
CA THR A 174 24.79 -12.13 4.09
C THR A 174 24.69 -11.06 3.01
N SER A 175 23.92 -11.33 1.95
CA SER A 175 23.68 -10.41 0.85
C SER A 175 22.34 -10.71 0.18
N ILE A 176 21.52 -9.69 0.01
CA ILE A 176 20.29 -9.74 -0.80
C ILE A 176 20.34 -8.61 -1.83
N THR A 177 20.22 -8.95 -3.10
CA THR A 177 20.08 -8.01 -4.19
C THR A 177 18.85 -8.35 -5.02
N VAL A 178 18.00 -7.35 -5.29
CA VAL A 178 16.79 -7.53 -6.08
C VAL A 178 16.74 -6.47 -7.17
N SER A 179 16.58 -6.90 -8.41
CA SER A 179 16.53 -5.99 -9.56
C SER A 179 15.54 -6.41 -10.61
N ALA A 180 15.01 -5.44 -11.34
CA ALA A 180 14.29 -5.66 -12.60
C ALA A 180 14.68 -4.58 -13.62
N ASP A 181 14.75 -4.94 -14.90
CA ASP A 181 15.03 -3.97 -15.97
C ASP A 181 13.83 -3.05 -16.23
N LYS A 182 12.62 -3.47 -15.82
CA LYS A 182 11.41 -2.66 -15.85
C LYS A 182 10.95 -2.31 -14.44
N SER A 183 9.71 -2.62 -14.08
CA SER A 183 9.03 -2.10 -12.91
C SER A 183 8.75 -3.17 -11.83
N TYR A 184 8.36 -2.73 -10.64
CA TYR A 184 7.89 -3.54 -9.52
C TYR A 184 8.98 -4.39 -8.86
N VAL A 185 9.81 -3.72 -8.07
CA VAL A 185 10.93 -4.38 -7.37
C VAL A 185 10.82 -4.15 -5.87
N GLY A 186 10.89 -5.23 -5.09
CA GLY A 186 10.81 -5.13 -3.63
C GLY A 186 11.69 -6.12 -2.88
N GLY A 187 12.13 -5.73 -1.70
CA GLY A 187 12.93 -6.61 -0.85
C GLY A 187 12.17 -7.87 -0.40
N ILE A 188 10.84 -7.78 -0.23
CA ILE A 188 9.95 -8.92 0.02
C ILE A 188 9.14 -9.24 -1.23
N LEU A 189 8.43 -8.23 -1.77
CA LEU A 189 7.42 -8.39 -2.81
C LEU A 189 7.67 -7.40 -3.96
N GLY A 190 7.75 -7.89 -5.20
CA GLY A 190 7.81 -7.00 -6.36
C GLY A 190 6.53 -6.17 -6.51
N GLY A 191 5.38 -6.80 -6.63
CA GLY A 191 4.08 -6.14 -6.68
C GLY A 191 2.94 -7.01 -6.19
N GLY A 192 1.87 -6.40 -5.68
CA GLY A 192 0.71 -7.15 -5.21
C GLY A 192 -0.55 -6.32 -5.03
N ASP A 193 -1.69 -6.98 -5.17
CA ASP A 193 -3.02 -6.44 -4.97
C ASP A 193 -3.76 -7.24 -3.89
N GLY A 194 -4.30 -6.56 -2.89
CA GLY A 194 -4.99 -7.15 -1.74
C GLY A 194 -4.14 -8.17 -0.96
N VAL A 195 -2.82 -7.99 -0.94
CA VAL A 195 -1.87 -8.92 -0.32
C VAL A 195 -1.69 -8.64 1.17
N TYR A 196 -1.43 -9.70 1.94
CA TYR A 196 -0.99 -9.60 3.33
C TYR A 196 0.50 -9.91 3.45
N ILE A 197 1.27 -8.95 3.93
CA ILE A 197 2.67 -9.10 4.36
C ILE A 197 2.66 -8.84 5.87
N ALA A 198 2.58 -9.89 6.69
CA ALA A 198 2.38 -9.72 8.13
C ALA A 198 3.07 -10.83 8.94
N GLU A 199 2.99 -10.73 10.24
CA GLU A 199 3.44 -11.81 11.12
C GLU A 199 2.56 -13.07 10.96
N SER A 200 3.12 -14.23 11.22
CA SER A 200 2.40 -15.51 11.18
C SER A 200 1.56 -15.76 12.45
N SER A 201 0.75 -14.78 12.83
CA SER A 201 -0.14 -14.87 13.99
C SER A 201 -1.41 -15.67 13.70
N ALA A 202 -2.03 -16.19 14.75
CA ALA A 202 -3.31 -16.89 14.64
C ALA A 202 -4.41 -15.98 14.03
N GLU A 203 -4.32 -14.68 14.22
CA GLU A 203 -5.24 -13.71 13.65
C GLU A 203 -5.22 -13.75 12.12
N TYR A 204 -4.02 -13.59 11.52
CA TYR A 204 -3.88 -13.62 10.06
C TYR A 204 -4.13 -15.00 9.49
N LEU A 205 -3.61 -16.06 10.13
CA LEU A 205 -3.84 -17.42 9.69
C LEU A 205 -5.32 -17.80 9.69
N LYS A 206 -6.10 -17.32 10.67
CA LYS A 206 -7.56 -17.53 10.70
C LYS A 206 -8.30 -16.74 9.62
N LYS A 207 -7.88 -15.50 9.34
CA LYS A 207 -8.46 -14.70 8.26
C LYS A 207 -8.24 -15.35 6.89
N LEU A 208 -7.10 -16.00 6.70
CA LEU A 208 -6.71 -16.63 5.44
C LEU A 208 -7.25 -18.05 5.31
N SER A 209 -7.35 -18.79 6.41
CA SER A 209 -7.83 -20.17 6.46
C SER A 209 -9.28 -20.23 6.89
N TYR A 210 -10.21 -19.80 6.04
CA TYR A 210 -11.65 -20.04 6.29
C TYR A 210 -11.99 -21.53 6.37
N TRP A 211 -11.08 -22.35 5.91
CA TRP A 211 -11.18 -23.81 5.93
C TRP A 211 -10.14 -24.35 6.88
N LYS A 212 -10.60 -25.01 7.95
CA LYS A 212 -9.73 -25.86 8.76
C LYS A 212 -9.00 -26.81 7.83
N TYR A 213 -7.77 -26.54 7.55
CA TYR A 213 -6.91 -27.42 6.78
C TYR A 213 -6.61 -28.68 7.61
N GLY A 214 -7.58 -29.57 7.73
CA GLY A 214 -7.46 -30.93 8.22
C GLY A 214 -6.75 -31.15 9.57
N ALA A 215 -5.50 -30.94 9.73
CA ALA A 215 -4.73 -31.11 10.97
C ALA A 215 -3.96 -29.88 11.40
N LEU A 216 -3.99 -28.78 10.62
CA LEU A 216 -3.28 -27.55 10.97
C LEU A 216 -4.23 -26.59 11.71
N GLU A 217 -4.06 -26.53 13.01
CA GLU A 217 -4.65 -25.47 13.82
C GLU A 217 -3.76 -24.22 13.71
N ALA A 218 -4.38 -23.07 13.44
CA ALA A 218 -3.66 -21.80 13.36
C ALA A 218 -2.80 -21.52 14.61
N GLY A 219 -3.20 -22.03 15.78
CA GLY A 219 -2.44 -21.94 17.03
C GLY A 219 -1.22 -22.87 17.15
N SER A 220 -1.05 -23.84 16.24
CA SER A 220 0.13 -24.71 16.23
C SER A 220 1.32 -24.16 15.45
N ILE A 221 1.11 -23.07 14.69
CA ILE A 221 2.15 -22.41 13.91
C ILE A 221 2.85 -21.39 14.81
N SER A 222 4.17 -21.46 14.93
CA SER A 222 4.94 -20.49 15.70
C SER A 222 4.84 -19.12 15.07
N GLN A 223 4.49 -18.10 15.87
CA GLN A 223 4.39 -16.72 15.40
C GLN A 223 5.79 -16.15 15.13
N LYS A 224 5.99 -15.61 13.92
CA LYS A 224 7.20 -14.92 13.49
C LYS A 224 6.82 -13.64 12.74
N ASN A 225 7.68 -12.62 12.81
CA ASN A 225 7.56 -11.41 11.99
C ASN A 225 8.26 -11.63 10.65
N ASN A 226 7.94 -10.81 9.65
CA ASN A 226 8.75 -10.77 8.43
C ASN A 226 10.03 -9.97 8.70
N VAL A 227 11.17 -10.56 8.40
CA VAL A 227 12.48 -9.93 8.62
C VAL A 227 13.35 -10.10 7.39
N ILE A 228 13.95 -9.01 6.93
CA ILE A 228 15.01 -9.03 5.93
C ILE A 228 16.29 -8.52 6.56
N LYS A 229 17.34 -9.32 6.56
CA LYS A 229 18.69 -8.91 6.93
C LYS A 229 19.65 -9.12 5.77
N GLY A 230 20.60 -8.19 5.65
CA GLY A 230 21.58 -8.22 4.57
C GLY A 230 21.07 -7.71 3.24
N LEU A 231 19.99 -6.92 3.22
CA LEU A 231 19.56 -6.21 2.02
C LEU A 231 20.65 -5.20 1.63
N GLN A 232 21.07 -5.22 0.37
CA GLN A 232 22.08 -4.30 -0.16
C GLN A 232 21.51 -3.35 -1.20
N SER A 233 20.66 -3.84 -2.10
CA SER A 233 20.07 -2.98 -3.12
C SER A 233 18.75 -3.52 -3.64
N VAL A 234 17.84 -2.59 -3.93
CA VAL A 234 16.61 -2.80 -4.69
C VAL A 234 16.62 -1.83 -5.86
N LYS A 235 16.63 -2.35 -7.09
CA LYS A 235 16.77 -1.53 -8.30
C LYS A 235 15.69 -1.82 -9.33
N SER A 236 14.94 -0.80 -9.70
CA SER A 236 13.99 -0.81 -10.81
C SER A 236 14.52 -0.01 -11.99
N GLY A 237 14.54 -0.60 -13.18
CA GLY A 237 14.94 0.08 -14.41
C GLY A 237 13.92 1.11 -14.90
N GLU A 238 12.69 1.03 -14.41
CA GLU A 238 11.62 2.00 -14.66
C GLU A 238 11.02 2.48 -13.35
N ASN A 239 9.89 1.94 -12.91
CA ASN A 239 9.10 2.46 -11.82
C ASN A 239 8.94 1.46 -10.66
N ARG A 240 8.64 1.94 -9.48
CA ARG A 240 8.23 1.20 -8.29
C ARG A 240 9.31 0.32 -7.69
N ALA A 241 10.10 0.93 -6.82
CA ALA A 241 11.09 0.25 -6.00
C ALA A 241 10.83 0.47 -4.51
N GLY A 242 10.94 -0.58 -3.69
CA GLY A 242 10.77 -0.48 -2.23
C GLY A 242 11.47 -1.58 -1.45
N GLY A 243 11.96 -1.27 -0.25
CA GLY A 243 12.67 -2.24 0.60
C GLY A 243 11.78 -3.39 1.09
N VAL A 244 10.47 -3.18 1.17
CA VAL A 244 9.45 -4.20 1.43
C VAL A 244 8.74 -4.57 0.12
N ALA A 245 8.13 -3.59 -0.54
CA ALA A 245 7.36 -3.83 -1.75
C ALA A 245 7.56 -2.72 -2.79
N GLY A 246 7.67 -3.10 -4.07
CA GLY A 246 7.66 -2.15 -5.17
C GLY A 246 6.32 -1.44 -5.30
N SER A 247 5.22 -2.20 -5.26
CA SER A 247 3.86 -1.64 -5.24
C SER A 247 2.91 -2.57 -4.49
N VAL A 248 2.02 -1.99 -3.68
CA VAL A 248 0.90 -2.69 -3.03
C VAL A 248 -0.38 -1.89 -3.22
N THR A 249 -1.41 -2.55 -3.72
CA THR A 249 -2.67 -1.90 -4.07
C THR A 249 -3.87 -2.63 -3.50
N THR A 250 -5.00 -1.95 -3.46
CA THR A 250 -6.29 -2.60 -3.23
C THR A 250 -6.58 -3.58 -4.35
N ALA A 251 -7.01 -4.77 -4.01
CA ALA A 251 -7.58 -5.66 -5.00
C ALA A 251 -8.95 -5.15 -5.43
N ASN A 252 -9.08 -4.84 -6.71
CA ASN A 252 -10.36 -4.53 -7.32
C ASN A 252 -10.94 -5.81 -7.91
N VAL A 253 -12.01 -6.30 -7.31
CA VAL A 253 -12.65 -7.52 -7.76
C VAL A 253 -13.96 -7.19 -8.45
N THR A 254 -13.83 -6.83 -9.71
CA THR A 254 -14.94 -6.77 -10.65
C THR A 254 -15.25 -8.17 -11.16
N GLY A 255 -16.08 -8.88 -10.46
CA GLY A 255 -16.54 -10.20 -10.86
C GLY A 255 -18.05 -10.28 -10.89
N LEU A 256 -18.57 -11.47 -10.99
CA LEU A 256 -19.97 -11.85 -11.16
C LEU A 256 -20.97 -11.13 -10.23
N LEU A 257 -20.55 -10.71 -9.04
CA LEU A 257 -21.36 -9.92 -8.11
C LEU A 257 -21.71 -8.53 -8.66
N ASN A 258 -20.85 -7.94 -9.51
CA ASN A 258 -21.14 -6.65 -10.14
C ASN A 258 -22.40 -6.68 -11.02
N ASN A 259 -22.61 -7.77 -11.77
CA ASN A 259 -23.76 -7.88 -12.65
C ASN A 259 -25.04 -8.30 -11.90
N THR A 260 -24.90 -8.88 -10.70
CA THR A 260 -26.01 -9.49 -9.98
C THR A 260 -26.41 -8.75 -8.72
N LEU A 261 -25.47 -8.19 -7.97
CA LEU A 261 -25.71 -7.60 -6.67
C LEU A 261 -25.19 -6.16 -6.51
N GLY A 262 -24.43 -5.63 -7.48
CA GLY A 262 -23.89 -4.26 -7.41
C GLY A 262 -22.94 -3.98 -6.23
N VAL A 263 -22.42 -5.01 -5.59
CA VAL A 263 -21.53 -4.87 -4.42
C VAL A 263 -20.10 -5.10 -4.86
N GLY A 264 -19.30 -4.03 -4.92
CA GLY A 264 -17.84 -4.13 -5.04
C GLY A 264 -17.22 -4.53 -3.70
N GLN A 265 -16.42 -5.58 -3.66
CA GLN A 265 -15.56 -5.87 -2.53
C GLN A 265 -14.18 -5.26 -2.75
N PHE A 266 -13.73 -4.51 -1.75
CA PHE A 266 -12.37 -3.99 -1.69
C PHE A 266 -11.59 -4.79 -0.66
N LEU A 267 -10.48 -5.35 -1.09
CA LEU A 267 -9.49 -5.90 -0.19
C LEU A 267 -8.27 -5.00 -0.23
N GLY A 268 -8.10 -4.17 0.81
CA GLY A 268 -6.91 -3.38 1.01
C GLY A 268 -5.69 -4.28 1.26
N PHE A 269 -4.52 -3.80 0.91
CA PHE A 269 -3.29 -4.47 1.31
C PHE A 269 -3.04 -4.31 2.82
N THR A 270 -2.24 -5.22 3.38
CA THR A 270 -1.77 -5.16 4.77
C THR A 270 -0.26 -5.38 4.80
N VAL A 271 0.48 -4.46 5.46
CA VAL A 271 1.92 -4.59 5.71
C VAL A 271 2.16 -4.36 7.20
N HIS A 272 2.27 -5.44 7.97
CA HIS A 272 2.38 -5.39 9.43
C HIS A 272 3.59 -6.17 9.94
N ASN A 273 4.22 -5.65 11.00
CA ASN A 273 5.31 -6.32 11.71
C ASN A 273 6.46 -6.76 10.78
N VAL A 274 7.03 -5.78 10.06
CA VAL A 274 8.11 -5.99 9.11
C VAL A 274 9.36 -5.24 9.54
N THR A 275 10.52 -5.91 9.50
CA THR A 275 11.82 -5.27 9.72
C THR A 275 12.71 -5.48 8.49
N VAL A 276 13.31 -4.38 8.01
CA VAL A 276 14.32 -4.40 6.95
C VAL A 276 15.63 -3.85 7.50
N ASP A 277 16.71 -4.59 7.30
CA ASP A 277 18.04 -4.26 7.82
C ASP A 277 19.13 -4.64 6.81
N GLY A 278 20.18 -3.82 6.67
CA GLY A 278 21.29 -4.23 5.84
C GLY A 278 22.13 -3.17 5.12
N GLY A 279 22.02 -1.92 5.43
CA GLY A 279 22.84 -0.90 4.78
C GLY A 279 22.55 -0.74 3.28
N TYR A 280 21.29 -0.58 2.92
CA TYR A 280 20.78 -0.73 1.57
C TYR A 280 20.41 0.57 0.87
N THR A 281 20.33 0.47 -0.46
CA THR A 281 19.90 1.55 -1.37
C THR A 281 18.64 1.13 -2.14
N ILE A 282 17.75 2.09 -2.38
CA ILE A 282 16.57 1.93 -3.22
C ILE A 282 16.68 2.86 -4.42
N GLU A 283 16.55 2.32 -5.61
CA GLU A 283 16.64 3.09 -6.86
C GLU A 283 15.50 2.70 -7.82
N ALA A 284 14.76 3.69 -8.30
CA ALA A 284 13.91 3.56 -9.48
C ALA A 284 14.36 4.59 -10.52
N ARG A 285 14.62 4.15 -11.76
CA ARG A 285 15.03 5.11 -12.81
C ARG A 285 13.89 6.01 -13.28
N GLY A 286 12.64 5.60 -13.08
CA GLY A 286 11.45 6.41 -13.30
C GLY A 286 10.87 6.89 -11.96
N ASN A 287 9.61 6.55 -11.70
CA ASN A 287 8.83 7.06 -10.58
C ASN A 287 8.71 6.05 -9.43
N TYR A 288 8.35 6.55 -8.25
CA TYR A 288 7.92 5.79 -7.08
C TYR A 288 9.02 4.95 -6.43
N ALA A 289 9.91 5.61 -5.71
CA ALA A 289 10.85 4.93 -4.83
C ALA A 289 10.53 5.20 -3.36
N GLY A 290 10.48 4.14 -2.55
CA GLY A 290 10.27 4.23 -1.11
C GLY A 290 11.20 3.31 -0.33
N GLY A 291 11.71 3.74 0.81
CA GLY A 291 12.54 2.89 1.66
C GLY A 291 11.85 1.58 2.05
N ALA A 292 10.51 1.63 2.26
CA ALA A 292 9.65 0.46 2.45
C ALA A 292 8.84 0.16 1.18
N ILE A 293 8.06 1.11 0.68
CA ILE A 293 7.06 0.88 -0.37
C ILE A 293 7.21 1.95 -1.45
N GLY A 294 7.38 1.52 -2.70
CA GLY A 294 7.42 2.45 -3.84
C GLY A 294 6.07 3.14 -4.06
N GLU A 295 5.01 2.36 -4.17
CA GLU A 295 3.64 2.85 -4.34
C GLU A 295 2.66 2.07 -3.44
N ALA A 296 1.85 2.81 -2.67
CA ALA A 296 0.82 2.27 -1.78
C ALA A 296 -0.56 2.83 -2.13
N VAL A 297 -1.53 1.97 -2.44
CA VAL A 297 -2.88 2.38 -2.84
C VAL A 297 -3.93 1.62 -2.03
N GLY A 298 -4.54 2.30 -1.07
CA GLY A 298 -5.61 1.78 -0.22
C GLY A 298 -5.23 0.56 0.62
N GLY A 299 -4.90 0.76 1.88
CA GLY A 299 -4.52 -0.33 2.79
C GLY A 299 -3.89 0.16 4.08
N ASP A 300 -3.34 -0.76 4.83
CA ASP A 300 -2.86 -0.52 6.19
C ASP A 300 -1.40 -0.98 6.37
N VAL A 301 -0.60 -0.08 6.96
CA VAL A 301 0.80 -0.30 7.32
C VAL A 301 0.97 -0.09 8.82
N GLN A 302 1.47 -1.11 9.52
CA GLN A 302 1.66 -1.01 10.96
C GLN A 302 2.94 -1.70 11.42
N THR A 303 3.66 -1.05 12.33
CA THR A 303 4.87 -1.58 12.99
C THR A 303 5.90 -2.05 11.96
N VAL A 304 6.38 -1.10 11.16
CA VAL A 304 7.40 -1.34 10.14
C VAL A 304 8.67 -0.56 10.45
N THR A 305 9.79 -1.25 10.55
CA THR A 305 11.08 -0.63 10.86
C THR A 305 12.09 -0.86 9.76
N LEU A 306 12.66 0.23 9.27
CA LEU A 306 13.76 0.24 8.32
C LEU A 306 15.04 0.64 9.03
N ASN A 307 16.03 -0.24 9.06
CA ASN A 307 17.33 0.02 9.67
C ASN A 307 18.42 0.15 8.60
N GLN A 308 19.32 1.09 8.83
CA GLN A 308 20.50 1.31 8.01
C GLN A 308 20.20 1.65 6.54
N LEU A 309 19.12 2.40 6.28
CA LEU A 309 18.82 2.91 4.96
C LEU A 309 19.87 3.95 4.54
N LYS A 310 20.48 3.79 3.34
CA LYS A 310 21.48 4.70 2.80
C LYS A 310 20.90 5.76 1.91
N SER A 311 20.12 5.34 0.93
CA SER A 311 19.55 6.28 -0.02
C SER A 311 18.29 5.75 -0.69
N VAL A 312 17.40 6.68 -1.03
CA VAL A 312 16.24 6.43 -1.88
C VAL A 312 16.26 7.43 -3.02
N THR A 313 16.27 6.94 -4.25
CA THR A 313 16.39 7.79 -5.45
C THR A 313 15.40 7.36 -6.53
N ALA A 314 14.70 8.33 -7.13
CA ALA A 314 13.93 8.15 -8.36
C ALA A 314 13.84 9.47 -9.12
N GLN A 315 13.25 9.47 -10.32
CA GLN A 315 12.97 10.74 -11.00
C GLN A 315 11.91 11.54 -10.24
N ASN A 316 10.89 10.87 -9.71
CA ASN A 316 9.73 11.51 -9.12
C ASN A 316 9.12 10.67 -7.98
N ARG A 317 8.46 11.32 -7.02
CA ARG A 317 7.75 10.71 -5.88
C ARG A 317 8.62 9.76 -5.06
N VAL A 318 9.53 10.36 -4.34
CA VAL A 318 10.54 9.65 -3.55
C VAL A 318 10.29 9.86 -2.08
N GLY A 319 10.28 8.79 -1.31
CA GLY A 319 10.12 8.85 0.15
C GLY A 319 11.05 7.92 0.90
N GLY A 320 11.57 8.36 2.03
CA GLY A 320 12.38 7.49 2.88
C GLY A 320 11.62 6.25 3.38
N PHE A 321 10.28 6.32 3.44
CA PHE A 321 9.41 5.19 3.75
C PHE A 321 8.49 4.83 2.58
N VAL A 322 7.68 5.77 2.07
CA VAL A 322 6.77 5.55 0.94
C VAL A 322 7.01 6.58 -0.16
N GLY A 323 7.19 6.14 -1.40
CA GLY A 323 7.33 7.02 -2.55
C GLY A 323 6.04 7.80 -2.85
N CYS A 324 4.95 7.09 -3.02
CA CYS A 324 3.61 7.66 -3.22
C CYS A 324 2.56 6.83 -2.52
N ALA A 325 1.65 7.47 -1.79
CA ALA A 325 0.50 6.81 -1.19
C ALA A 325 -0.79 7.58 -1.51
N GLY A 326 -1.85 6.84 -1.75
CA GLY A 326 -3.15 7.42 -2.07
C GLY A 326 -4.31 6.47 -1.83
N PRO A 327 -5.54 6.98 -1.97
CA PRO A 327 -6.74 6.16 -1.82
C PRO A 327 -6.80 5.14 -2.96
N GLY A 328 -7.27 3.93 -2.64
CA GLY A 328 -7.61 2.92 -3.63
C GLY A 328 -8.86 3.33 -4.41
N ASP A 329 -8.93 2.92 -5.67
CA ASP A 329 -10.13 3.14 -6.48
C ASP A 329 -11.31 2.34 -5.91
N LEU A 330 -12.37 3.03 -5.52
CA LEU A 330 -13.67 2.41 -5.26
C LEU A 330 -14.31 1.88 -6.55
N VAL A 331 -13.78 2.33 -7.67
CA VAL A 331 -14.34 2.03 -8.99
C VAL A 331 -13.21 1.59 -9.90
N GLY A 332 -13.26 0.36 -10.36
CA GLY A 332 -12.35 -0.10 -11.42
C GLY A 332 -12.51 0.76 -12.66
N GLY A 333 -11.40 1.04 -13.35
CA GLY A 333 -11.25 2.00 -14.45
C GLY A 333 -12.17 1.88 -15.67
N ASN A 334 -13.29 1.15 -15.58
CA ASN A 334 -14.35 1.04 -16.60
C ASN A 334 -15.75 1.40 -16.05
N GLY A 335 -15.84 2.30 -15.06
CA GLY A 335 -17.13 2.84 -14.61
C GLY A 335 -18.01 1.76 -13.96
N LEU A 336 -17.75 1.43 -12.73
CA LEU A 336 -18.68 0.69 -11.91
C LEU A 336 -19.88 1.59 -11.65
N THR A 337 -20.92 1.43 -12.41
CA THR A 337 -22.23 1.91 -12.00
C THR A 337 -22.61 1.04 -10.81
N LEU A 338 -22.37 1.52 -9.60
CA LEU A 338 -22.98 0.98 -8.40
C LEU A 338 -24.49 1.11 -8.61
N ASN A 339 -25.10 0.09 -9.22
CA ASN A 339 -26.54 0.05 -9.40
C ASN A 339 -27.17 -0.27 -8.04
N LEU A 340 -27.06 0.70 -7.13
CA LEU A 340 -27.54 0.68 -5.74
C LEU A 340 -29.08 0.76 -5.65
N LEU A 341 -29.77 0.83 -6.77
CA LEU A 341 -31.23 0.93 -6.85
C LEU A 341 -31.98 -0.29 -6.26
N GLY A 342 -31.29 -1.37 -5.93
CA GLY A 342 -31.88 -2.51 -5.20
C GLY A 342 -31.49 -2.63 -3.73
N LEU A 343 -30.58 -1.77 -3.23
CA LEU A 343 -29.98 -1.91 -1.89
C LEU A 343 -30.20 -0.67 -1.00
N ASN A 344 -31.30 0.05 -1.17
CA ASN A 344 -31.63 1.30 -0.48
C ASN A 344 -31.51 1.26 1.07
N ASN A 345 -31.40 0.09 1.67
CA ASN A 345 -31.22 -0.08 3.13
C ASN A 345 -29.80 -0.51 3.54
N LEU A 346 -28.90 -0.81 2.62
CA LEU A 346 -27.57 -1.34 2.92
C LEU A 346 -26.50 -0.26 3.07
N LEU A 347 -26.73 0.90 2.51
CA LEU A 347 -25.82 2.04 2.63
C LEU A 347 -26.34 3.05 3.65
N LYS A 348 -26.36 2.63 4.91
CA LYS A 348 -26.36 3.61 6.00
C LYS A 348 -25.04 4.39 5.97
N VAL A 349 -25.09 5.64 6.41
CA VAL A 349 -23.94 6.56 6.51
C VAL A 349 -22.70 5.90 7.13
N GLU A 350 -22.89 4.99 8.08
CA GLU A 350 -21.85 4.18 8.72
C GLU A 350 -21.11 3.27 7.73
N ASN A 351 -21.77 2.77 6.70
CA ASN A 351 -21.16 1.88 5.71
C ASN A 351 -20.33 2.64 4.69
N LEU A 352 -20.73 3.86 4.30
CA LEU A 352 -19.91 4.70 3.43
C LEU A 352 -18.61 5.12 4.11
N LEU A 353 -18.68 5.47 5.39
CA LEU A 353 -17.49 5.79 6.18
C LEU A 353 -16.57 4.57 6.33
N SER A 354 -17.13 3.36 6.47
CA SER A 354 -16.33 2.13 6.54
C SER A 354 -15.67 1.79 5.21
N VAL A 355 -16.34 2.08 4.09
CA VAL A 355 -15.78 1.96 2.74
C VAL A 355 -14.67 2.99 2.54
N ALA A 356 -14.88 4.25 2.88
CA ALA A 356 -13.85 5.29 2.82
C ALA A 356 -12.62 4.94 3.68
N LYS A 357 -12.83 4.32 4.85
CA LYS A 357 -11.75 3.80 5.71
C LYS A 357 -10.95 2.69 5.03
N GLY A 358 -11.59 1.79 4.31
CA GLY A 358 -10.93 0.70 3.60
C GLY A 358 -10.14 1.16 2.36
N VAL A 359 -10.42 2.36 1.85
CA VAL A 359 -9.78 2.91 0.64
C VAL A 359 -8.57 3.78 0.97
N ARG A 360 -8.50 4.35 2.16
CA ARG A 360 -7.41 5.22 2.61
C ARG A 360 -6.15 4.42 2.94
N VAL A 361 -4.98 5.00 2.70
CA VAL A 361 -3.74 4.46 3.26
C VAL A 361 -3.58 4.95 4.69
N THR A 362 -3.46 4.02 5.64
CA THR A 362 -3.10 4.29 7.02
C THR A 362 -1.69 3.78 7.30
N ILE A 363 -0.88 4.58 8.00
CA ILE A 363 0.48 4.21 8.40
C ILE A 363 0.62 4.51 9.89
N LYS A 364 0.95 3.48 10.66
CA LYS A 364 1.11 3.61 12.10
C LYS A 364 2.38 2.90 12.57
N ASP A 365 3.11 3.56 13.48
CA ASP A 365 4.28 2.97 14.11
C ASP A 365 5.32 2.52 13.07
N ALA A 366 5.70 3.48 12.20
CA ALA A 366 6.63 3.25 11.10
C ALA A 366 7.90 4.08 11.28
N HIS A 367 9.06 3.40 11.27
CA HIS A 367 10.34 3.98 11.65
C HIS A 367 11.37 3.86 10.52
N VAL A 368 12.00 4.97 10.16
CA VAL A 368 13.10 5.03 9.20
C VAL A 368 14.37 5.42 9.93
N ASN A 369 15.28 4.47 10.11
CA ASN A 369 16.58 4.69 10.71
C ASN A 369 17.65 4.68 9.61
N GLY A 370 18.09 5.87 9.21
CA GLY A 370 19.13 6.03 8.21
C GLY A 370 20.53 5.71 8.76
N ILE A 371 21.48 5.47 7.86
CA ILE A 371 22.89 5.48 8.23
C ILE A 371 23.32 6.94 8.37
N PRO A 372 23.87 7.35 9.53
CA PRO A 372 24.41 8.69 9.69
C PRO A 372 25.40 9.03 8.56
N ASP A 373 25.34 10.24 8.06
CA ASP A 373 26.14 10.83 6.97
C ASP A 373 25.85 10.27 5.55
N ASP A 374 25.11 9.17 5.43
CA ASP A 374 24.79 8.55 4.13
C ASP A 374 23.32 8.70 3.71
N PHE A 375 22.39 8.84 4.69
CA PHE A 375 20.96 8.76 4.37
C PHE A 375 20.44 9.98 3.62
N THR A 376 20.10 9.77 2.35
CA THR A 376 19.56 10.79 1.46
C THR A 376 18.30 10.33 0.74
N VAL A 377 17.39 11.29 0.46
CA VAL A 377 16.17 11.06 -0.33
C VAL A 377 16.14 12.04 -1.48
N LYS A 378 16.16 11.55 -2.73
CA LYS A 378 16.39 12.41 -3.87
C LYS A 378 15.45 12.15 -5.05
N ALA A 379 14.69 13.16 -5.45
CA ALA A 379 13.97 13.20 -6.73
C ALA A 379 14.86 13.88 -7.79
N THR A 380 15.27 13.11 -8.82
CA THR A 380 16.28 13.54 -9.80
C THR A 380 15.71 13.99 -11.13
N GLY A 381 14.39 13.94 -11.31
CA GLY A 381 13.74 14.29 -12.56
C GLY A 381 13.86 15.78 -12.89
N SER A 382 13.88 16.09 -14.17
CA SER A 382 13.83 17.45 -14.71
C SER A 382 12.76 17.54 -15.80
N ASN A 383 12.15 18.71 -15.92
CA ASN A 383 11.04 18.96 -16.84
C ASN A 383 11.56 19.23 -18.27
N GLU A 384 12.29 18.28 -18.87
CA GLU A 384 12.88 18.45 -20.20
C GLU A 384 11.82 18.45 -21.34
N ASN A 385 10.61 17.93 -21.09
CA ASN A 385 9.59 17.75 -22.12
C ASN A 385 8.34 18.62 -21.95
N GLY A 386 8.31 19.55 -20.98
CA GLY A 386 7.17 20.45 -20.75
C GLY A 386 5.90 19.77 -20.22
N GLU A 387 5.98 18.49 -19.81
CA GLU A 387 4.90 17.85 -19.06
C GLU A 387 4.96 18.32 -17.60
N VAL A 388 3.82 18.72 -17.05
CA VAL A 388 3.71 19.07 -15.63
C VAL A 388 3.80 17.81 -14.81
N VAL A 389 4.99 17.51 -14.32
CA VAL A 389 5.25 16.36 -13.44
C VAL A 389 5.67 16.91 -12.07
N ASP A 390 4.98 16.48 -11.01
CA ASP A 390 5.33 16.85 -9.63
C ASP A 390 6.62 16.15 -9.20
N TYR A 391 7.75 16.79 -9.22
CA TYR A 391 9.00 16.26 -8.66
C TYR A 391 8.99 16.41 -7.15
N VAL A 392 8.81 15.28 -6.43
CA VAL A 392 8.50 15.32 -5.01
C VAL A 392 9.42 14.39 -4.22
N ALA A 393 10.06 14.94 -3.19
CA ALA A 393 10.89 14.18 -2.25
C ALA A 393 10.46 14.44 -0.79
N GLY A 394 10.31 13.39 0.00
CA GLY A 394 10.01 13.47 1.43
C GLY A 394 10.87 12.51 2.24
N GLY A 395 11.40 12.96 3.35
CA GLY A 395 12.21 12.09 4.22
C GLY A 395 11.45 10.85 4.68
N PHE A 396 10.11 10.94 4.84
CA PHE A 396 9.24 9.81 5.12
C PHE A 396 8.37 9.45 3.90
N ILE A 397 7.59 10.38 3.39
CA ILE A 397 6.68 10.15 2.27
C ILE A 397 6.85 11.21 1.18
N GLY A 398 7.05 10.76 -0.06
CA GLY A 398 7.16 11.68 -1.20
C GLY A 398 5.84 12.38 -1.47
N LYS A 399 4.83 11.66 -1.95
CA LYS A 399 3.48 12.19 -2.19
C LYS A 399 2.46 11.47 -1.34
N SER A 400 1.71 12.24 -0.56
CA SER A 400 0.66 11.80 0.35
C SER A 400 -0.70 12.33 -0.11
N ASN A 401 -1.55 11.45 -0.63
CA ASN A 401 -2.93 11.79 -0.95
C ASN A 401 -3.84 11.14 0.09
N SER A 402 -4.52 11.95 0.90
CA SER A 402 -5.50 11.47 1.90
C SER A 402 -4.95 10.45 2.92
N CYS A 403 -3.65 10.41 3.18
CA CYS A 403 -3.07 9.44 4.10
C CYS A 403 -3.30 9.82 5.57
N GLU A 404 -3.40 8.82 6.42
CA GLU A 404 -3.28 8.97 7.87
C GLU A 404 -1.97 8.39 8.33
N ILE A 405 -1.11 9.22 8.93
CA ILE A 405 0.19 8.79 9.43
C ILE A 405 0.25 9.12 10.93
N ASN A 406 0.55 8.09 11.72
CA ASN A 406 0.56 8.22 13.18
C ASN A 406 1.81 7.53 13.78
N SER A 407 2.41 8.17 14.79
CA SER A 407 3.54 7.63 15.56
C SER A 407 4.66 7.12 14.65
N SER A 408 5.06 7.95 13.70
CA SER A 408 6.05 7.59 12.68
C SER A 408 7.18 8.59 12.63
N ASP A 409 8.41 8.11 12.39
CA ASP A 409 9.58 8.95 12.43
C ASP A 409 10.64 8.63 11.37
N VAL A 410 11.50 9.62 11.17
CA VAL A 410 12.72 9.52 10.37
C VAL A 410 13.89 9.99 11.21
N THR A 411 14.93 9.19 11.29
CA THR A 411 16.16 9.54 12.01
C THR A 411 17.39 9.48 11.13
N SER A 412 18.41 10.24 11.49
CA SER A 412 19.70 10.31 10.79
C SER A 412 19.59 10.78 9.33
N LEU A 413 18.63 11.65 9.04
CA LEU A 413 18.44 12.21 7.70
C LEU A 413 19.53 13.24 7.38
N LYS A 414 20.23 13.06 6.26
CA LYS A 414 21.23 13.99 5.80
C LYS A 414 20.64 15.02 4.85
N GLU A 415 19.94 14.55 3.83
CA GLU A 415 19.42 15.44 2.80
C GLU A 415 18.13 14.92 2.18
N VAL A 416 17.19 15.85 1.98
CA VAL A 416 16.06 15.64 1.08
C VAL A 416 16.17 16.65 -0.05
N SER A 417 16.21 16.19 -1.29
CA SER A 417 16.30 17.10 -2.43
C SER A 417 15.36 16.72 -3.57
N ALA A 418 14.84 17.76 -4.22
CA ALA A 418 14.06 17.67 -5.45
C ALA A 418 14.54 18.72 -6.44
N ASN A 419 13.95 18.75 -7.64
CA ASN A 419 14.32 19.70 -8.68
C ASN A 419 14.18 21.17 -8.21
N ASP A 420 15.14 22.01 -8.59
CA ASP A 420 15.21 23.42 -8.20
C ASP A 420 14.22 24.32 -8.97
N THR A 421 13.54 23.83 -10.00
CA THR A 421 12.62 24.65 -10.82
C THR A 421 11.14 24.34 -10.57
N ASP A 422 10.78 23.11 -10.25
CA ASP A 422 9.37 22.68 -10.08
C ASP A 422 9.22 21.66 -8.94
N GLY A 423 10.28 21.45 -8.13
CA GLY A 423 10.33 20.40 -7.14
C GLY A 423 9.79 20.80 -5.78
N PHE A 424 9.20 19.82 -5.08
CA PHE A 424 8.78 19.96 -3.68
C PHE A 424 9.61 19.03 -2.81
N ALA A 425 10.28 19.56 -1.81
CA ALA A 425 11.01 18.76 -0.84
C ALA A 425 10.60 19.08 0.60
N GLY A 426 10.39 18.04 1.40
CA GLY A 426 10.09 18.17 2.81
C GLY A 426 10.77 17.11 3.66
N GLY A 427 11.22 17.49 4.84
CA GLY A 427 11.92 16.56 5.71
C GLY A 427 11.11 15.33 6.12
N PHE A 428 9.79 15.48 6.23
CA PHE A 428 8.88 14.36 6.47
C PHE A 428 8.01 14.08 5.22
N VAL A 429 7.31 15.07 4.70
CA VAL A 429 6.43 14.94 3.54
C VAL A 429 6.81 15.89 2.40
N GLY A 430 7.05 15.37 1.21
CA GLY A 430 7.33 16.18 0.03
C GLY A 430 6.12 16.98 -0.43
N SER A 431 5.00 16.31 -0.70
CA SER A 431 3.71 16.94 -1.02
C SER A 431 2.56 16.20 -0.35
N SER A 432 1.72 16.96 0.37
CA SER A 432 0.49 16.49 1.01
C SER A 432 -0.72 17.10 0.33
N GLN A 433 -1.67 16.27 -0.08
CA GLN A 433 -2.87 16.70 -0.79
C GLN A 433 -4.10 15.95 -0.26
N THR A 434 -5.24 16.62 -0.28
CA THR A 434 -6.53 15.98 -0.04
C THR A 434 -6.97 15.26 -1.32
N GLY A 435 -7.35 13.99 -1.21
CA GLY A 435 -7.99 13.26 -2.31
C GLY A 435 -9.37 13.84 -2.59
N GLY A 436 -9.76 13.88 -3.86
CA GLY A 436 -11.10 14.27 -4.26
C GLY A 436 -12.10 13.12 -4.04
N LEU A 437 -13.35 13.42 -3.74
CA LEU A 437 -14.41 12.42 -3.73
C LEU A 437 -14.61 11.82 -5.15
N ALA A 438 -14.28 12.59 -6.19
CA ALA A 438 -14.27 12.14 -7.57
C ALA A 438 -13.17 11.12 -7.86
N ASP A 439 -12.09 11.11 -7.09
CA ASP A 439 -11.04 10.09 -7.18
C ASP A 439 -11.51 8.75 -6.58
N VAL A 440 -12.61 8.77 -5.82
CA VAL A 440 -13.16 7.63 -5.08
C VAL A 440 -14.48 7.11 -5.69
N ALA A 441 -15.24 7.94 -6.43
CA ALA A 441 -16.53 7.56 -7.02
C ALA A 441 -16.85 8.35 -8.30
N ASN A 442 -17.36 7.70 -9.34
CA ASN A 442 -17.86 8.40 -10.53
C ASN A 442 -19.15 9.20 -10.24
N GLU A 443 -19.25 10.38 -10.83
CA GLU A 443 -20.31 11.39 -10.59
C GLU A 443 -21.76 10.89 -10.71
N ALA A 444 -22.01 9.81 -11.43
CA ALA A 444 -23.37 9.40 -11.79
C ALA A 444 -24.17 8.70 -10.68
N ASP A 445 -23.48 8.11 -9.67
CA ASP A 445 -24.12 7.15 -8.77
C ASP A 445 -24.29 7.61 -7.31
N ILE A 446 -23.79 8.79 -6.99
CA ILE A 446 -23.94 9.39 -5.64
C ILE A 446 -25.33 10.02 -5.45
N LYS A 447 -26.05 10.24 -6.54
CA LYS A 447 -27.40 10.86 -6.55
C LYS A 447 -28.43 9.99 -5.82
N GLY A 448 -28.68 10.28 -4.59
CA GLY A 448 -29.74 9.67 -3.77
C GLY A 448 -29.30 8.79 -2.60
N LEU A 449 -28.00 8.57 -2.41
CA LEU A 449 -27.46 7.69 -1.36
C LEU A 449 -26.89 8.42 -0.14
N LEU A 450 -26.56 9.70 -0.29
CA LEU A 450 -25.86 10.45 0.73
C LEU A 450 -26.78 11.51 1.35
N ASN A 451 -26.96 11.42 2.67
CA ASN A 451 -27.31 12.62 3.42
C ASN A 451 -26.04 13.50 3.58
N VAL A 452 -26.23 14.79 3.81
CA VAL A 452 -25.16 15.78 3.94
C VAL A 452 -24.11 15.37 5.00
N ASN A 453 -24.52 14.77 6.10
CA ASN A 453 -23.63 14.35 7.18
C ASN A 453 -22.72 13.19 6.77
N GLY A 454 -23.20 12.26 5.95
CA GLY A 454 -22.38 11.17 5.41
C GLY A 454 -21.35 11.64 4.41
N LEU A 455 -21.74 12.59 3.55
CA LEU A 455 -20.85 13.25 2.60
C LEU A 455 -19.76 14.04 3.33
N LEU A 456 -20.12 14.85 4.33
CA LEU A 456 -19.20 15.59 5.17
C LEU A 456 -18.22 14.66 5.90
N GLY A 457 -18.71 13.54 6.42
CA GLY A 457 -17.88 12.53 7.08
C GLY A 457 -16.86 11.91 6.14
N ALA A 458 -17.29 11.53 4.94
CA ALA A 458 -16.41 10.95 3.92
C ALA A 458 -15.35 11.96 3.44
N ILE A 459 -15.72 13.20 3.19
CA ILE A 459 -14.81 14.27 2.77
C ILE A 459 -13.79 14.58 3.89
N THR A 460 -14.25 14.72 5.13
CA THR A 460 -13.36 14.98 6.28
C THR A 460 -12.37 13.84 6.47
N TYR A 461 -12.76 12.62 6.15
CA TYR A 461 -11.91 11.44 6.23
C TYR A 461 -10.79 11.44 5.17
N LEU A 462 -10.98 12.09 4.04
CA LEU A 462 -9.98 12.19 2.97
C LEU A 462 -8.92 13.28 3.21
N ILE A 463 -9.00 14.04 4.30
CA ILE A 463 -7.98 15.03 4.65
C ILE A 463 -6.75 14.32 5.24
N PRO A 464 -5.55 14.58 4.70
CA PRO A 464 -4.32 13.99 5.25
C PRO A 464 -4.12 14.36 6.71
N SER A 465 -3.64 13.44 7.52
CA SER A 465 -3.33 13.71 8.93
C SER A 465 -2.01 13.09 9.36
N TYR A 466 -1.25 13.86 10.13
CA TYR A 466 0.06 13.52 10.65
C TYR A 466 0.04 13.73 12.16
N THR A 467 -0.02 12.63 12.92
CA THR A 467 -0.08 12.69 14.39
C THR A 467 1.16 12.02 14.96
N LYS A 468 1.85 12.71 15.88
CA LYS A 468 3.09 12.21 16.48
C LYS A 468 4.15 11.83 15.44
N CYS A 469 4.30 12.69 14.42
CA CYS A 469 5.23 12.47 13.32
C CYS A 469 6.45 13.38 13.47
N THR A 470 7.66 12.80 13.35
CA THR A 470 8.90 13.54 13.54
C THR A 470 9.96 13.21 12.49
N VAL A 471 10.84 14.19 12.24
CA VAL A 471 12.05 14.02 11.47
C VAL A 471 13.25 14.58 12.23
N SER A 472 14.33 13.81 12.26
CA SER A 472 15.60 14.22 12.87
C SER A 472 16.71 14.17 11.83
N TYR A 473 17.33 15.32 11.61
CA TYR A 473 18.50 15.45 10.74
C TYR A 473 19.79 15.14 11.50
N ILE A 474 20.83 14.81 10.76
CA ILE A 474 22.20 14.85 11.26
C ILE A 474 22.74 16.27 11.23
N ASN A 475 23.93 16.49 11.82
CA ASN A 475 24.64 17.76 11.65
C ASN A 475 24.84 18.08 10.16
N GLU A 476 24.63 19.33 9.78
CA GLU A 476 24.68 19.81 8.40
C GLU A 476 23.59 19.20 7.49
N GLY A 477 22.54 18.61 8.07
CA GLY A 477 21.44 18.04 7.32
C GLY A 477 20.35 19.04 6.96
N GLY A 478 19.73 18.89 5.77
CA GLY A 478 18.74 19.86 5.32
C GLY A 478 17.86 19.45 4.15
N VAL A 479 17.21 20.45 3.57
CA VAL A 479 16.24 20.31 2.48
C VAL A 479 16.54 21.30 1.36
N SER A 480 16.51 20.83 0.11
CA SER A 480 16.75 21.68 -1.08
C SER A 480 15.78 21.35 -2.22
N ALA A 481 15.07 22.35 -2.76
CA ALA A 481 14.15 22.21 -3.90
C ALA A 481 13.71 23.59 -4.42
N ASP A 482 12.82 23.64 -5.43
CA ASP A 482 12.11 24.88 -5.77
C ASP A 482 11.27 25.37 -4.57
N THR A 483 10.51 24.46 -3.97
CA THR A 483 9.72 24.71 -2.76
C THR A 483 10.15 23.74 -1.66
N ALA A 484 10.81 24.27 -0.63
CA ALA A 484 11.46 23.49 0.42
C ALA A 484 10.90 23.77 1.82
N GLY A 485 10.71 22.74 2.63
CA GLY A 485 10.27 22.86 4.03
C GLY A 485 10.90 21.83 4.95
N GLY A 486 11.26 22.24 6.16
CA GLY A 486 11.90 21.33 7.13
C GLY A 486 11.04 20.12 7.50
N PHE A 487 9.71 20.24 7.47
CA PHE A 487 8.76 19.13 7.63
C PHE A 487 8.04 18.82 6.31
N ALA A 488 7.45 19.82 5.65
CA ALA A 488 6.63 19.64 4.46
C ALA A 488 7.06 20.59 3.34
N GLY A 489 7.29 20.07 2.12
CA GLY A 489 7.54 20.90 0.95
C GLY A 489 6.28 21.64 0.51
N ASN A 490 5.26 20.90 0.13
CA ASN A 490 3.94 21.40 -0.24
C ASN A 490 2.86 20.78 0.65
N PHE A 491 2.06 21.59 1.33
CA PHE A 491 1.11 21.15 2.33
C PHE A 491 -0.29 21.73 2.05
N GLN A 492 -1.12 20.94 1.41
CA GLN A 492 -2.48 21.31 1.05
C GLN A 492 -3.48 20.61 1.99
N SER A 493 -4.27 21.38 2.73
CA SER A 493 -5.42 20.88 3.53
C SER A 493 -5.09 19.75 4.50
N GLY A 494 -3.89 19.70 5.06
CA GLY A 494 -3.50 18.65 6.00
C GLY A 494 -3.67 19.05 7.46
N LYS A 495 -3.57 18.07 8.35
CA LYS A 495 -3.53 18.28 9.81
C LYS A 495 -2.24 17.72 10.38
N VAL A 496 -1.53 18.52 11.15
CA VAL A 496 -0.38 18.07 11.96
C VAL A 496 -0.71 18.28 13.42
N ASN A 497 -0.57 17.23 14.24
CA ASN A 497 -0.78 17.33 15.67
C ASN A 497 0.15 16.38 16.43
N ASN A 498 1.05 16.96 17.24
CA ASN A 498 2.00 16.22 18.07
C ASN A 498 1.74 16.38 19.58
N GLN A 499 0.50 16.70 19.99
CA GLN A 499 0.14 17.04 21.36
C GLN A 499 0.58 16.01 22.42
N ASP A 500 0.60 14.72 22.10
CA ASP A 500 0.94 13.67 23.06
C ASP A 500 2.42 13.23 23.01
N LEU A 501 3.24 13.92 22.24
CA LEU A 501 4.70 13.78 22.41
C LEU A 501 5.07 14.42 23.74
N VAL A 502 5.84 13.74 24.56
CA VAL A 502 6.21 14.02 25.95
C VAL A 502 6.16 15.50 26.33
N ALA A 503 5.59 15.82 27.51
CA ALA A 503 5.37 17.17 28.01
C ALA A 503 6.54 18.11 27.71
N ASP A 504 6.24 19.26 27.11
CA ASP A 504 7.16 20.31 26.66
C ASP A 504 8.01 20.03 25.40
N ASN A 505 7.74 18.96 24.64
CA ASN A 505 8.52 18.59 23.46
C ASN A 505 7.64 18.34 22.23
N TYR A 506 7.00 19.40 21.72
CA TYR A 506 6.06 19.35 20.58
C TYR A 506 6.75 19.61 19.23
N TYR A 507 8.00 19.20 19.09
CA TYR A 507 8.72 19.47 17.85
C TYR A 507 8.49 18.35 16.83
N SER A 508 8.24 18.75 15.58
CA SER A 508 8.16 17.83 14.44
C SER A 508 9.49 17.67 13.72
N VAL A 509 10.38 18.65 13.87
CA VAL A 509 11.66 18.72 13.18
C VAL A 509 12.78 18.94 14.19
N TYR A 510 13.80 18.08 14.13
CA TYR A 510 14.98 18.16 15.01
C TYR A 510 16.26 18.32 14.20
N ASN A 511 17.20 19.10 14.73
CA ASN A 511 18.56 19.26 14.23
C ASN A 511 18.65 19.70 12.75
N LEU A 512 17.67 20.45 12.28
CA LEU A 512 17.69 21.03 10.94
C LEU A 512 18.84 22.05 10.86
N ASP A 513 19.65 22.02 9.80
CA ASP A 513 20.73 22.95 9.53
C ASP A 513 20.33 23.99 8.48
N HIS A 514 19.74 23.54 7.36
CA HIS A 514 19.34 24.45 6.30
C HIS A 514 18.09 24.03 5.55
N VAL A 515 17.37 25.02 5.03
CA VAL A 515 16.29 24.88 4.04
C VAL A 515 16.58 25.84 2.89
N ASN A 516 16.82 25.29 1.72
CA ASN A 516 17.13 26.06 0.50
C ASN A 516 15.99 25.89 -0.51
N GLY A 517 15.23 26.97 -0.74
CA GLY A 517 14.21 27.05 -1.77
C GLY A 517 14.63 27.98 -2.91
N GLN A 518 14.13 27.74 -4.12
CA GLN A 518 14.27 28.74 -5.20
C GLN A 518 13.07 29.71 -5.17
N SER A 519 11.85 29.19 -5.09
CA SER A 519 10.62 29.98 -5.02
C SER A 519 10.13 30.19 -3.59
N TYR A 520 10.12 29.11 -2.78
CA TYR A 520 9.62 29.15 -1.41
C TYR A 520 10.49 28.32 -0.47
N ALA A 521 10.76 28.85 0.71
CA ALA A 521 11.47 28.15 1.76
C ALA A 521 10.86 28.43 3.13
N GLY A 522 10.73 27.41 3.97
CA GLY A 522 10.21 27.56 5.33
C GLY A 522 10.77 26.52 6.29
N GLY A 523 11.11 26.92 7.51
CA GLY A 523 11.66 26.02 8.51
C GLY A 523 10.75 24.83 8.83
N PHE A 524 9.42 25.00 8.74
CA PHE A 524 8.45 23.90 8.85
C PHE A 524 7.85 23.54 7.49
N GLY A 525 7.20 24.46 6.78
CA GLY A 525 6.54 24.23 5.50
C GLY A 525 7.00 25.23 4.43
N GLY A 526 7.31 24.75 3.24
CA GLY A 526 7.66 25.60 2.09
C GLY A 526 6.44 26.33 1.55
N ASN A 527 5.37 25.60 1.28
CA ASN A 527 4.08 26.13 0.85
C ASN A 527 2.95 25.48 1.65
N VAL A 528 2.13 26.28 2.32
CA VAL A 528 1.01 25.80 3.15
C VAL A 528 -0.25 26.53 2.74
N TYR A 529 -1.24 25.82 2.20
CA TYR A 529 -2.46 26.43 1.70
C TYR A 529 -3.68 25.51 1.81
N SER A 530 -4.86 26.13 1.87
CA SER A 530 -6.11 25.38 1.86
C SER A 530 -6.36 24.78 0.47
N GLY A 531 -6.79 23.51 0.43
CA GLY A 531 -7.28 22.91 -0.78
C GLY A 531 -8.52 23.63 -1.28
N ALA A 532 -8.69 23.72 -2.59
CA ALA A 532 -9.95 24.17 -3.15
C ALA A 532 -11.00 23.06 -2.94
N LEU A 533 -12.14 23.40 -2.32
CA LEU A 533 -13.35 22.57 -2.29
C LEU A 533 -13.84 22.26 -3.73
N ALA A 534 -13.37 23.04 -4.66
CA ALA A 534 -13.59 22.92 -6.06
C ALA A 534 -12.29 23.27 -6.76
N ASP A 535 -11.64 22.32 -7.37
CA ASP A 535 -10.98 22.61 -8.63
C ASP A 535 -12.09 23.06 -9.56
N ALA A 536 -12.17 24.37 -9.82
CA ALA A 536 -13.21 24.94 -10.67
C ALA A 536 -13.18 24.35 -12.09
N SER A 537 -12.10 23.69 -12.48
CA SER A 537 -11.97 22.94 -13.73
C SER A 537 -12.59 21.55 -13.68
N LYS A 538 -12.74 20.96 -12.47
CA LYS A 538 -13.36 19.63 -12.25
C LYS A 538 -14.73 19.68 -11.57
N GLY A 539 -15.22 20.87 -11.28
CA GLY A 539 -16.61 21.17 -10.95
C GLY A 539 -16.94 21.15 -9.47
N ILE A 540 -17.42 22.29 -9.00
CA ILE A 540 -18.48 22.41 -7.99
C ILE A 540 -19.68 21.48 -8.33
N SER A 541 -19.61 20.74 -9.42
CA SER A 541 -20.62 19.81 -9.91
C SER A 541 -21.00 18.73 -8.90
N ILE A 542 -20.12 18.34 -7.98
CA ILE A 542 -20.48 17.40 -6.91
C ILE A 542 -21.53 17.99 -5.97
N LEU A 543 -21.46 19.27 -5.66
CA LEU A 543 -22.45 19.94 -4.79
C LEU A 543 -23.61 20.56 -5.57
N GLY A 544 -23.38 21.00 -6.82
CA GLY A 544 -24.38 21.69 -7.63
C GLY A 544 -25.29 20.78 -8.46
N ASN A 545 -24.87 19.54 -8.75
CA ASN A 545 -25.63 18.58 -9.56
C ASN A 545 -26.31 17.47 -8.76
N ILE A 546 -26.23 17.47 -7.45
CA ILE A 546 -26.99 16.55 -6.60
C ILE A 546 -28.37 17.16 -6.36
N ASP A 547 -29.30 16.92 -7.27
CA ASP A 547 -30.69 17.30 -7.09
C ASP A 547 -31.26 16.67 -5.81
N GLY A 548 -31.71 17.52 -4.89
CA GLY A 548 -32.30 17.10 -3.60
C GLY A 548 -31.37 17.18 -2.38
N LEU A 549 -30.11 17.60 -2.53
CA LEU A 549 -29.22 17.85 -1.38
C LEU A 549 -29.43 19.27 -0.87
N ASN A 550 -30.15 19.42 0.24
CA ASN A 550 -30.29 20.70 0.96
C ASN A 550 -29.14 20.89 1.93
N ILE A 551 -28.04 21.51 1.47
CA ILE A 551 -26.90 21.89 2.33
C ILE A 551 -27.17 23.26 2.91
N ASN A 552 -27.22 23.36 4.23
CA ASN A 552 -27.34 24.67 4.89
C ASN A 552 -25.96 25.37 4.97
N ILE A 553 -25.99 26.68 5.21
CA ILE A 553 -24.77 27.51 5.28
C ILE A 553 -23.80 27.02 6.36
N GLY A 554 -24.32 26.52 7.50
CA GLY A 554 -23.48 26.01 8.59
C GLY A 554 -22.72 24.74 8.22
N GLU A 555 -23.35 23.83 7.48
CA GLU A 555 -22.72 22.61 6.96
C GLU A 555 -21.66 22.94 5.89
N LEU A 556 -21.95 23.91 5.02
CA LEU A 556 -20.99 24.40 4.04
C LEU A 556 -19.76 25.04 4.70
N LEU A 557 -19.96 25.85 5.75
CA LEU A 557 -18.87 26.45 6.52
C LEU A 557 -18.01 25.39 7.23
N ASN A 558 -18.63 24.34 7.79
CA ASN A 558 -17.90 23.23 8.40
C ASN A 558 -17.06 22.48 7.38
N LEU A 559 -17.58 22.29 6.17
CA LEU A 559 -16.86 21.67 5.07
C LEU A 559 -15.66 22.54 4.65
N VAL A 560 -15.85 23.85 4.46
CA VAL A 560 -14.77 24.79 4.15
C VAL A 560 -13.69 24.75 5.24
N ASN A 561 -14.06 24.80 6.50
CA ASN A 561 -13.13 24.77 7.62
C ASN A 561 -12.34 23.44 7.69
N ALA A 562 -12.91 22.33 7.25
CA ALA A 562 -12.22 21.06 7.21
C ALA A 562 -11.02 21.06 6.23
N TYR A 563 -11.07 21.87 5.17
CA TYR A 563 -9.99 22.01 4.18
C TYR A 563 -8.91 23.02 4.56
N VAL A 564 -9.09 23.76 5.65
CA VAL A 564 -8.05 24.66 6.15
C VAL A 564 -6.94 23.83 6.79
N PRO A 565 -5.69 23.98 6.35
CA PRO A 565 -4.58 23.27 6.98
C PRO A 565 -4.46 23.68 8.45
N THR A 566 -4.27 22.70 9.32
CA THR A 566 -4.13 22.90 10.74
C THR A 566 -2.81 22.32 11.22
N ILE A 567 -1.97 23.17 11.81
CA ILE A 567 -0.67 22.80 12.36
C ILE A 567 -0.70 23.13 13.85
N GLU A 568 -0.76 22.12 14.69
CA GLU A 568 -0.86 22.26 16.15
C GLU A 568 0.22 21.43 16.83
N TYR A 569 0.78 21.96 17.92
CA TYR A 569 1.81 21.27 18.70
C TYR A 569 2.95 20.75 17.79
N ALA A 570 3.43 21.62 16.90
CA ALA A 570 4.46 21.33 15.93
C ALA A 570 5.49 22.47 15.89
N GLY A 571 6.74 22.13 15.68
CA GLY A 571 7.80 23.11 15.68
C GLY A 571 9.10 22.56 15.12
N VAL A 572 10.08 23.44 15.02
CA VAL A 572 11.45 23.13 14.61
C VAL A 572 12.37 23.39 15.81
N LYS A 573 13.19 22.42 16.17
CA LYS A 573 14.23 22.54 17.18
C LYS A 573 15.59 22.24 16.56
N SER A 574 16.50 23.21 16.64
CA SER A 574 17.89 23.03 16.25
C SER A 574 18.78 23.70 17.30
N ASP A 575 19.66 22.94 17.93
CA ASP A 575 20.51 23.45 19.00
C ASP A 575 21.57 24.45 18.48
N ASN A 576 21.95 24.35 17.20
CA ASN A 576 22.91 25.23 16.55
C ASN A 576 22.25 26.35 15.73
N GLY A 577 20.92 26.47 15.73
CA GLY A 577 20.17 27.29 14.80
C GLY A 577 20.11 26.64 13.42
N PHE A 578 19.37 27.26 12.51
CA PHE A 578 19.27 26.83 11.10
C PHE A 578 19.07 28.02 10.18
N THR A 579 19.39 27.84 8.90
CA THR A 579 19.20 28.86 7.87
C THR A 579 18.02 28.53 6.96
N VAL A 580 17.27 29.55 6.56
CA VAL A 580 16.23 29.44 5.54
C VAL A 580 16.54 30.44 4.44
N THR A 581 16.73 29.94 3.24
CA THR A 581 17.08 30.75 2.09
C THR A 581 16.07 30.53 0.97
N ALA A 582 15.50 31.60 0.44
CA ALA A 582 14.75 31.61 -0.81
C ALA A 582 15.44 32.60 -1.77
N ASN A 583 15.75 32.20 -3.01
CA ASN A 583 16.52 32.98 -3.97
C ASN A 583 15.62 33.69 -4.98
#